data_0398ef2a4b10688cf8bd5e76a2cf3f6b
#
_entry.id   0398ef2a4b10688cf8bd5e76a2cf3f6b
#
_cell.length_a   1.000
_cell.length_b   1.000
_cell.length_c   1.000
_cell.angle_alpha   90.00
_cell.angle_beta   90.00
_cell.angle_gamma   90.00
#
_symmetry.space_group_name_H-M   'P 1'
#
loop_
_entity.id
_entity.type
_entity.pdbx_description
1 polymer ?
#
loop_
_entity_poly.entity_id
_entity_poly.type
_entity_poly.pdbx_seq_one_letter_code
_entity_poly.pdbx_strand_id
1 'polypeptide(L)'
;MKKYVIALDQGTTSSRAIIFDKDQNILDISQKEFTQIYPHEGWVEHNPMEIWSSQYGVLQEVLAKSNITQEEIAAIGITNQRETTIVWDKYTGEPVYNAIVWQCRRTAAIVDELKKDKEFAKYVKESTGLLLDAYFSATKIKWILDNVEGAREKAEKGELLFGTVDTWIVWKLTNGKVHVTDYTNASRTMLYNIKELRWDEKIIGRLGIPMSMLPEVRNSSEVYGYTNLGGKGGIRVPISGMAGDQQCALFGQTCFKAGDVKNTYGTGCFLLMNTGEKMIESKNGLLTTIAVGIDGKVQYALEGSVFVGGAVIQWIRDELELVNDAADTEYFAGKVKDNGGVYIVPAFTGLGAPYWDMYARGTILGLTRGANRNHIIRAALESIAYQSRDLMDAMEEDSGCRLNSIKVDGGASRNNFLMQFQADITGTKVIRPIITETTALGAAYLAGLAVGFWKSKEEITTKWCVSQAYEPQYDEDKKEKLYRGWKKAVTRAMAWEED
;
A
#
# COMPACT_ATOMS: atom_id res chain seq x y z
N MET A 1 -2.75 -33.37 8.74
CA MET A 1 -1.48 -32.61 8.77
C MET A 1 -1.75 -31.25 8.16
N LYS A 2 -1.28 -30.15 8.77
CA LYS A 2 -1.46 -28.79 8.23
C LYS A 2 -0.63 -28.63 6.96
N LYS A 3 -1.26 -28.23 5.84
CA LYS A 3 -0.66 -28.18 4.51
C LYS A 3 -0.73 -26.80 3.86
N TYR A 4 -1.68 -25.95 4.31
CA TYR A 4 -2.00 -24.71 3.62
C TYR A 4 -2.15 -23.52 4.58
N VAL A 5 -1.83 -22.34 4.08
CA VAL A 5 -2.15 -21.06 4.71
C VAL A 5 -3.03 -20.26 3.74
N ILE A 6 -4.05 -19.60 4.26
CA ILE A 6 -4.93 -18.73 3.48
C ILE A 6 -4.53 -17.28 3.74
N ALA A 7 -4.38 -16.51 2.67
CA ALA A 7 -4.26 -15.06 2.74
C ALA A 7 -5.57 -14.40 2.29
N LEU A 8 -6.07 -13.48 3.11
CA LEU A 8 -7.17 -12.58 2.77
C LEU A 8 -6.56 -11.22 2.39
N ASP A 9 -6.74 -10.80 1.17
CA ASP A 9 -6.23 -9.54 0.63
C ASP A 9 -7.40 -8.61 0.32
N GLN A 10 -7.61 -7.64 1.19
CA GLN A 10 -8.65 -6.64 1.06
C GLN A 10 -8.08 -5.39 0.39
N GLY A 11 -8.08 -5.37 -0.93
CA GLY A 11 -7.64 -4.23 -1.72
C GLY A 11 -8.63 -3.07 -1.76
N THR A 12 -8.29 -2.01 -2.48
CA THR A 12 -9.16 -0.83 -2.62
C THR A 12 -10.40 -1.12 -3.47
N THR A 13 -10.28 -1.95 -4.50
CA THR A 13 -11.36 -2.20 -5.45
C THR A 13 -11.92 -3.62 -5.41
N SER A 14 -11.20 -4.55 -4.78
CA SER A 14 -11.59 -5.96 -4.74
C SER A 14 -11.09 -6.65 -3.48
N SER A 15 -11.81 -7.71 -3.11
CA SER A 15 -11.45 -8.67 -2.07
C SER A 15 -10.90 -9.93 -2.71
N ARG A 16 -9.82 -10.48 -2.18
CA ARG A 16 -9.21 -11.73 -2.65
C ARG A 16 -8.98 -12.70 -1.51
N ALA A 17 -9.02 -13.99 -1.82
CA ALA A 17 -8.57 -15.06 -0.95
C ALA A 17 -7.67 -16.00 -1.76
N ILE A 18 -6.47 -16.26 -1.25
CA ILE A 18 -5.44 -17.06 -1.91
C ILE A 18 -4.96 -18.14 -0.97
N ILE A 19 -4.86 -19.38 -1.47
CA ILE A 19 -4.36 -20.52 -0.72
C ILE A 19 -2.92 -20.82 -1.16
N PHE A 20 -2.02 -20.84 -0.20
CA PHE A 20 -0.61 -21.18 -0.41
C PHE A 20 -0.26 -22.49 0.27
N ASP A 21 0.55 -23.33 -0.41
CA ASP A 21 1.18 -24.50 0.19
C ASP A 21 2.51 -24.14 0.90
N LYS A 22 3.17 -25.12 1.48
CA LYS A 22 4.44 -24.94 2.17
C LYS A 22 5.60 -24.56 1.23
N ASP A 23 5.48 -24.89 -0.04
CA ASP A 23 6.46 -24.54 -1.09
C ASP A 23 6.15 -23.20 -1.76
N GLN A 24 5.18 -22.45 -1.19
CA GLN A 24 4.73 -21.13 -1.64
C GLN A 24 3.93 -21.16 -2.95
N ASN A 25 3.60 -22.33 -3.48
CA ASN A 25 2.75 -22.41 -4.66
C ASN A 25 1.34 -21.96 -4.33
N ILE A 26 0.73 -21.27 -5.27
CA ILE A 26 -0.68 -20.91 -5.21
C ILE A 26 -1.49 -22.14 -5.63
N LEU A 27 -2.35 -22.62 -4.72
CA LEU A 27 -3.28 -23.71 -5.00
C LEU A 27 -4.53 -23.20 -5.72
N ASP A 28 -5.12 -22.12 -5.21
CA ASP A 28 -6.32 -21.53 -5.79
C ASP A 28 -6.44 -20.04 -5.38
N ILE A 29 -7.22 -19.28 -6.19
CA ILE A 29 -7.52 -17.87 -5.98
C ILE A 29 -9.00 -17.63 -6.22
N SER A 30 -9.63 -16.86 -5.34
CA SER A 30 -10.95 -16.26 -5.59
C SER A 30 -10.87 -14.77 -5.39
N GLN A 31 -11.52 -14.00 -6.26
CA GLN A 31 -11.55 -12.54 -6.24
C GLN A 31 -12.94 -12.02 -6.56
N LYS A 32 -13.34 -10.95 -5.89
CA LYS A 32 -14.59 -10.25 -6.14
C LYS A 32 -14.40 -8.75 -5.98
N GLU A 33 -14.83 -7.98 -6.97
CA GLU A 33 -14.93 -6.52 -6.87
C GLU A 33 -16.10 -6.12 -5.98
N PHE A 34 -16.04 -4.91 -5.41
CA PHE A 34 -17.10 -4.31 -4.64
C PHE A 34 -17.30 -2.83 -5.01
N THR A 35 -18.45 -2.29 -4.62
CA THR A 35 -18.91 -0.97 -5.03
C THR A 35 -18.01 0.15 -4.50
N GLN A 36 -17.61 1.03 -5.42
CA GLN A 36 -16.95 2.30 -5.08
C GLN A 36 -18.01 3.40 -5.03
N ILE A 37 -18.03 4.20 -3.95
CA ILE A 37 -19.05 5.22 -3.72
C ILE A 37 -18.39 6.60 -3.77
N TYR A 38 -18.89 7.48 -4.62
CA TYR A 38 -18.39 8.85 -4.84
C TYR A 38 -19.50 9.87 -4.57
N PRO A 39 -19.81 10.20 -3.28
CA PRO A 39 -20.98 11.03 -2.96
C PRO A 39 -20.80 12.51 -3.36
N HIS A 40 -19.57 12.99 -3.37
CA HIS A 40 -19.17 14.34 -3.77
C HIS A 40 -17.83 14.33 -4.47
N GLU A 41 -17.46 15.42 -5.13
CA GLU A 41 -16.14 15.60 -5.72
C GLU A 41 -15.04 15.41 -4.66
N GLY A 42 -14.04 14.59 -4.96
CA GLY A 42 -12.95 14.25 -4.06
C GLY A 42 -13.31 13.37 -2.85
N TRP A 43 -14.57 12.92 -2.74
CA TRP A 43 -15.01 12.00 -1.69
C TRP A 43 -15.04 10.57 -2.21
N VAL A 44 -14.47 9.66 -1.42
CA VAL A 44 -14.44 8.22 -1.74
C VAL A 44 -14.86 7.43 -0.51
N GLU A 45 -15.83 6.55 -0.68
CA GLU A 45 -16.38 5.73 0.38
C GLU A 45 -16.56 4.28 -0.07
N HIS A 46 -16.53 3.37 0.91
CA HIS A 46 -16.95 1.98 0.75
C HIS A 46 -18.01 1.61 1.77
N ASN A 47 -18.89 0.69 1.42
CA ASN A 47 -19.80 0.09 2.39
C ASN A 47 -19.03 -0.96 3.22
N PRO A 48 -18.87 -0.79 4.57
CA PRO A 48 -18.14 -1.76 5.38
C PRO A 48 -18.75 -3.17 5.37
N MET A 49 -20.07 -3.27 5.22
CA MET A 49 -20.75 -4.57 5.13
C MET A 49 -20.49 -5.26 3.79
N GLU A 50 -20.31 -4.50 2.71
CA GLU A 50 -19.90 -5.05 1.42
C GLU A 50 -18.43 -5.49 1.43
N ILE A 51 -17.52 -4.74 2.07
CA ILE A 51 -16.15 -5.19 2.34
C ILE A 51 -16.16 -6.54 3.06
N TRP A 52 -16.95 -6.67 4.13
CA TRP A 52 -17.06 -7.92 4.88
C TRP A 52 -17.65 -9.04 4.03
N SER A 53 -18.78 -8.81 3.38
CA SER A 53 -19.50 -9.84 2.63
C SER A 53 -18.72 -10.34 1.41
N SER A 54 -18.02 -9.44 0.72
CA SER A 54 -17.16 -9.82 -0.40
C SER A 54 -15.93 -10.60 0.07
N GLN A 55 -15.27 -10.17 1.16
CA GLN A 55 -14.11 -10.88 1.70
C GLN A 55 -14.47 -12.26 2.24
N TYR A 56 -15.59 -12.37 2.95
CA TYR A 56 -16.08 -13.66 3.43
C TYR A 56 -16.54 -14.55 2.26
N GLY A 57 -17.16 -13.96 1.25
CA GLY A 57 -17.61 -14.66 0.04
C GLY A 57 -16.44 -15.32 -0.69
N VAL A 58 -15.35 -14.57 -0.96
CA VAL A 58 -14.17 -15.14 -1.65
C VAL A 58 -13.43 -16.17 -0.80
N LEU A 59 -13.45 -16.03 0.54
CA LEU A 59 -12.93 -17.05 1.44
C LEU A 59 -13.71 -18.36 1.31
N GLN A 60 -15.05 -18.32 1.32
CA GLN A 60 -15.88 -19.50 1.15
C GLN A 60 -15.72 -20.11 -0.26
N GLU A 61 -15.65 -19.28 -1.28
CA GLU A 61 -15.48 -19.70 -2.67
C GLU A 61 -14.14 -20.41 -2.90
N VAL A 62 -13.03 -19.87 -2.41
CA VAL A 62 -11.71 -20.50 -2.58
C VAL A 62 -11.61 -21.83 -1.86
N LEU A 63 -12.27 -21.97 -0.68
CA LEU A 63 -12.36 -23.23 0.03
C LEU A 63 -13.20 -24.27 -0.72
N ALA A 64 -14.31 -23.87 -1.32
CA ALA A 64 -15.15 -24.76 -2.09
C ALA A 64 -14.48 -25.25 -3.40
N LYS A 65 -13.71 -24.38 -4.06
CA LYS A 65 -12.98 -24.73 -5.29
C LYS A 65 -11.80 -25.65 -5.05
N SER A 66 -11.06 -25.43 -3.97
CA SER A 66 -9.75 -26.08 -3.74
C SER A 66 -9.84 -27.54 -3.27
N ASN A 67 -11.04 -28.03 -2.90
CA ASN A 67 -11.24 -29.37 -2.32
C ASN A 67 -10.37 -29.71 -1.10
N ILE A 68 -9.91 -28.70 -0.35
CA ILE A 68 -9.15 -28.87 0.89
C ILE A 68 -10.08 -28.98 2.09
N THR A 69 -9.65 -29.73 3.10
CA THR A 69 -10.38 -29.81 4.34
C THR A 69 -9.91 -28.71 5.31
N GLN A 70 -10.78 -28.31 6.23
CA GLN A 70 -10.43 -27.28 7.24
C GLN A 70 -9.28 -27.71 8.15
N GLU A 71 -9.12 -29.03 8.37
CA GLU A 71 -8.03 -29.64 9.13
C GLU A 71 -6.66 -29.39 8.48
N GLU A 72 -6.63 -29.22 7.16
CA GLU A 72 -5.40 -28.98 6.41
C GLU A 72 -4.95 -27.52 6.46
N ILE A 73 -5.82 -26.59 6.91
CA ILE A 73 -5.50 -25.16 7.01
C ILE A 73 -4.73 -24.90 8.30
N ALA A 74 -3.53 -24.36 8.19
CA ALA A 74 -2.68 -23.98 9.31
C ALA A 74 -3.12 -22.67 9.95
N ALA A 75 -3.36 -21.64 9.13
CA ALA A 75 -3.66 -20.29 9.58
C ALA A 75 -4.31 -19.45 8.49
N ILE A 76 -4.84 -18.30 8.91
CA ILE A 76 -5.29 -17.19 8.03
C ILE A 76 -4.43 -15.99 8.31
N GLY A 77 -3.88 -15.37 7.23
CA GLY A 77 -3.26 -14.06 7.23
C GLY A 77 -4.16 -13.02 6.57
N ILE A 78 -4.09 -11.78 7.04
CA ILE A 78 -4.89 -10.66 6.54
C ILE A 78 -3.95 -9.56 6.07
N THR A 79 -4.20 -9.05 4.88
CA THR A 79 -3.61 -7.81 4.38
C THR A 79 -4.71 -6.91 3.84
N ASN A 80 -4.50 -5.61 3.86
CA ASN A 80 -5.56 -4.65 3.58
C ASN A 80 -5.05 -3.35 2.99
N GLN A 81 -5.92 -2.67 2.23
CA GLN A 81 -5.77 -1.25 1.95
C GLN A 81 -5.63 -0.49 3.28
N ARG A 82 -4.60 0.34 3.39
CA ARG A 82 -4.29 1.05 4.63
C ARG A 82 -5.16 2.30 4.78
N GLU A 83 -5.14 2.92 5.96
CA GLU A 83 -5.73 4.22 6.32
C GLU A 83 -7.26 4.32 6.18
N THR A 84 -7.91 3.46 5.41
CA THR A 84 -9.37 3.42 5.26
C THR A 84 -10.02 3.21 6.63
N THR A 85 -10.91 4.13 6.98
CA THR A 85 -11.42 4.33 8.34
C THR A 85 -12.83 3.82 8.48
N ILE A 86 -13.05 2.92 9.45
CA ILE A 86 -14.37 2.36 9.78
C ILE A 86 -14.67 2.65 11.26
N VAL A 87 -15.88 3.14 11.55
CA VAL A 87 -16.40 3.34 12.91
C VAL A 87 -17.72 2.59 13.03
N TRP A 88 -17.86 1.78 14.09
CA TRP A 88 -19.07 0.97 14.30
C TRP A 88 -19.46 0.90 15.76
N ASP A 89 -20.73 0.59 15.99
CA ASP A 89 -21.30 0.35 17.31
C ASP A 89 -20.85 -1.04 17.80
N LYS A 90 -20.21 -1.11 18.97
CA LYS A 90 -19.63 -2.35 19.51
C LYS A 90 -20.68 -3.39 19.93
N TYR A 91 -21.92 -2.97 20.18
CA TYR A 91 -22.98 -3.86 20.65
C TYR A 91 -23.76 -4.45 19.48
N THR A 92 -24.07 -3.63 18.47
CA THR A 92 -24.83 -4.08 17.30
C THR A 92 -23.93 -4.61 16.18
N GLY A 93 -22.69 -4.12 16.10
CA GLY A 93 -21.77 -4.42 15.01
C GLY A 93 -22.10 -3.67 13.71
N GLU A 94 -22.98 -2.67 13.77
CA GLU A 94 -23.39 -1.86 12.63
C GLU A 94 -22.46 -0.66 12.48
N PRO A 95 -21.92 -0.40 11.26
CA PRO A 95 -21.19 0.81 10.99
C PRO A 95 -22.06 2.05 11.17
N VAL A 96 -21.52 3.11 11.79
CA VAL A 96 -22.25 4.38 11.96
C VAL A 96 -22.21 5.24 10.70
N TYR A 97 -21.27 4.95 9.81
CA TYR A 97 -21.09 5.61 8.52
C TYR A 97 -20.38 4.68 7.54
N ASN A 98 -20.38 5.02 6.24
CA ASN A 98 -19.56 4.33 5.26
C ASN A 98 -18.07 4.44 5.63
N ALA A 99 -17.26 3.46 5.24
CA ALA A 99 -15.82 3.52 5.38
C ALA A 99 -15.27 4.70 4.55
N ILE A 100 -14.53 5.61 5.18
CA ILE A 100 -13.89 6.73 4.48
C ILE A 100 -12.55 6.23 3.95
N VAL A 101 -12.42 6.17 2.63
CA VAL A 101 -11.29 5.55 1.93
C VAL A 101 -10.05 6.45 2.03
N TRP A 102 -8.86 5.85 1.97
CA TRP A 102 -7.57 6.54 2.01
C TRP A 102 -7.43 7.65 0.94
N GLN A 103 -8.07 7.50 -0.21
CA GLN A 103 -8.08 8.48 -1.30
C GLN A 103 -8.96 9.70 -1.04
N CYS A 104 -9.87 9.62 -0.05
CA CYS A 104 -10.87 10.65 0.20
C CYS A 104 -10.25 11.93 0.73
N ARG A 105 -10.59 13.09 0.12
CA ARG A 105 -10.04 14.41 0.46
C ARG A 105 -10.95 15.27 1.33
N ARG A 106 -12.10 14.74 1.81
CA ARG A 106 -13.11 15.52 2.59
C ARG A 106 -12.58 16.19 3.85
N THR A 107 -11.48 15.66 4.40
CA THR A 107 -10.87 16.18 5.62
C THR A 107 -9.77 17.21 5.35
N ALA A 108 -9.60 17.68 4.11
CA ALA A 108 -8.57 18.65 3.75
C ALA A 108 -8.66 19.94 4.59
N ALA A 109 -9.86 20.48 4.79
CA ALA A 109 -10.05 21.68 5.62
C ALA A 109 -9.61 21.48 7.08
N ILE A 110 -9.83 20.28 7.66
CA ILE A 110 -9.35 19.94 9.00
C ILE A 110 -7.82 19.94 9.02
N VAL A 111 -7.20 19.37 7.98
CA VAL A 111 -5.74 19.32 7.84
C VAL A 111 -5.16 20.72 7.72
N ASP A 112 -5.75 21.59 6.90
CA ASP A 112 -5.29 22.97 6.71
C ASP A 112 -5.36 23.79 8.00
N GLU A 113 -6.40 23.59 8.82
CA GLU A 113 -6.50 24.20 10.14
C GLU A 113 -5.38 23.70 11.08
N LEU A 114 -5.12 22.39 11.10
CA LEU A 114 -4.05 21.80 11.91
C LEU A 114 -2.65 22.27 11.47
N LYS A 115 -2.43 22.48 10.17
CA LYS A 115 -1.16 22.98 9.62
C LYS A 115 -0.81 24.42 10.03
N LYS A 116 -1.78 25.22 10.48
CA LYS A 116 -1.54 26.56 11.00
C LYS A 116 -0.71 26.51 12.29
N ASP A 117 -0.86 25.46 13.10
CA ASP A 117 -0.02 25.17 14.26
C ASP A 117 1.25 24.41 13.83
N LYS A 118 2.30 25.17 13.55
CA LYS A 118 3.58 24.63 13.05
C LYS A 118 4.27 23.71 14.05
N GLU A 119 4.11 23.97 15.35
CA GLU A 119 4.68 23.13 16.41
C GLU A 119 3.95 21.78 16.46
N PHE A 120 2.64 21.81 16.35
CA PHE A 120 1.85 20.58 16.29
C PHE A 120 2.17 19.78 15.02
N ALA A 121 2.26 20.42 13.85
CA ALA A 121 2.63 19.77 12.60
C ALA A 121 4.02 19.09 12.69
N LYS A 122 4.99 19.77 13.30
CA LYS A 122 6.31 19.21 13.57
C LYS A 122 6.24 18.02 14.53
N TYR A 123 5.49 18.15 15.62
CA TYR A 123 5.29 17.08 16.59
C TYR A 123 4.69 15.83 15.97
N VAL A 124 3.64 15.97 15.14
CA VAL A 124 3.02 14.86 14.42
C VAL A 124 4.07 14.15 13.57
N LYS A 125 4.86 14.89 12.78
CA LYS A 125 5.92 14.30 11.94
C LYS A 125 6.95 13.53 12.78
N GLU A 126 7.43 14.13 13.85
CA GLU A 126 8.45 13.51 14.72
C GLU A 126 7.94 12.27 15.45
N SER A 127 6.67 12.24 15.86
CA SER A 127 6.07 11.13 16.63
C SER A 127 5.59 10.01 15.76
N THR A 128 4.97 10.31 14.62
CA THR A 128 4.29 9.34 13.77
C THR A 128 5.06 8.98 12.50
N GLY A 129 6.07 9.76 12.10
CA GLY A 129 6.75 9.65 10.83
C GLY A 129 5.93 10.12 9.61
N LEU A 130 4.72 10.65 9.84
CA LEU A 130 3.77 11.06 8.82
C LEU A 130 3.63 12.59 8.76
N LEU A 131 3.13 13.08 7.63
CA LEU A 131 2.75 14.46 7.45
C LEU A 131 1.27 14.67 7.81
N LEU A 132 0.87 15.90 8.15
CA LEU A 132 -0.55 16.24 8.25
C LEU A 132 -1.15 16.19 6.84
N ASP A 133 -1.97 15.17 6.57
CA ASP A 133 -2.67 14.98 5.30
C ASP A 133 -3.99 14.23 5.50
N ALA A 134 -4.97 14.50 4.64
CA ALA A 134 -6.27 13.82 4.60
C ALA A 134 -6.16 12.32 4.26
N TYR A 135 -5.00 11.87 3.80
CA TYR A 135 -4.68 10.48 3.51
C TYR A 135 -4.86 9.57 4.74
N PHE A 136 -4.44 10.02 5.92
CA PHE A 136 -4.37 9.21 7.13
C PHE A 136 -5.69 9.16 7.91
N SER A 137 -5.85 8.16 8.80
CA SER A 137 -7.13 7.85 9.46
C SER A 137 -7.60 8.93 10.45
N ALA A 138 -6.69 9.60 11.16
CA ALA A 138 -6.99 10.48 12.29
C ALA A 138 -8.07 11.54 11.98
N THR A 139 -7.92 12.27 10.89
CA THR A 139 -8.87 13.32 10.49
C THR A 139 -10.20 12.76 10.02
N LYS A 140 -10.23 11.53 9.50
CA LYS A 140 -11.44 10.84 9.09
C LYS A 140 -12.26 10.41 10.30
N ILE A 141 -11.62 9.92 11.37
CA ILE A 141 -12.30 9.60 12.63
C ILE A 141 -12.93 10.88 13.18
N LYS A 142 -12.14 11.97 13.28
CA LYS A 142 -12.66 13.25 13.74
C LYS A 142 -13.86 13.71 12.92
N TRP A 143 -13.78 13.61 11.59
CA TRP A 143 -14.88 13.99 10.71
C TRP A 143 -16.15 13.19 11.00
N ILE A 144 -16.06 11.86 11.17
CA ILE A 144 -17.21 11.01 11.52
C ILE A 144 -17.83 11.47 12.83
N LEU A 145 -17.01 11.69 13.87
CA LEU A 145 -17.49 12.11 15.19
C LEU A 145 -18.17 13.49 15.16
N ASP A 146 -17.73 14.39 14.29
CA ASP A 146 -18.25 15.75 14.21
C ASP A 146 -19.47 15.89 13.27
N ASN A 147 -19.65 14.97 12.30
CA ASN A 147 -20.66 15.13 11.25
C ASN A 147 -21.75 14.04 11.25
N VAL A 148 -21.54 12.91 11.93
CA VAL A 148 -22.56 11.85 12.04
C VAL A 148 -23.35 12.04 13.32
N GLU A 149 -24.66 12.17 13.19
CA GLU A 149 -25.57 12.42 14.32
C GLU A 149 -25.42 11.36 15.42
N GLY A 150 -25.22 11.79 16.65
CA GLY A 150 -25.06 10.93 17.83
C GLY A 150 -23.73 10.19 17.93
N ALA A 151 -22.85 10.25 16.91
CA ALA A 151 -21.60 9.51 16.91
C ALA A 151 -20.66 9.96 18.04
N ARG A 152 -20.51 11.27 18.25
CA ARG A 152 -19.66 11.82 19.31
C ARG A 152 -20.13 11.37 20.70
N GLU A 153 -21.41 11.52 21.00
CA GLU A 153 -21.97 11.10 22.29
C GLU A 153 -21.79 9.60 22.56
N LYS A 154 -22.02 8.76 21.56
CA LYS A 154 -21.78 7.32 21.67
C LYS A 154 -20.30 6.99 21.88
N ALA A 155 -19.40 7.69 21.18
CA ALA A 155 -17.96 7.50 21.33
C ALA A 155 -17.48 7.86 22.75
N GLU A 156 -17.94 8.99 23.30
CA GLU A 156 -17.64 9.43 24.66
C GLU A 156 -18.15 8.47 25.72
N LYS A 157 -19.30 7.81 25.47
CA LYS A 157 -19.82 6.72 26.31
C LYS A 157 -19.07 5.40 26.14
N GLY A 158 -18.10 5.34 25.22
CA GLY A 158 -17.34 4.11 24.92
C GLY A 158 -18.18 3.05 24.21
N GLU A 159 -19.18 3.43 23.42
CA GLU A 159 -20.07 2.55 22.69
C GLU A 159 -19.61 2.30 21.26
N LEU A 160 -18.70 3.14 20.73
CA LEU A 160 -18.14 3.00 19.39
C LEU A 160 -16.73 2.43 19.40
N LEU A 161 -16.42 1.68 18.34
CA LEU A 161 -15.10 1.20 18.02
C LEU A 161 -14.64 1.80 16.70
N PHE A 162 -13.33 2.01 16.59
CA PHE A 162 -12.64 2.37 15.35
C PHE A 162 -11.76 1.22 14.91
N GLY A 163 -11.60 1.08 13.61
CA GLY A 163 -10.57 0.23 13.00
C GLY A 163 -10.25 0.64 11.58
N THR A 164 -9.07 0.28 11.15
CA THR A 164 -8.73 0.11 9.75
C THR A 164 -9.36 -1.20 9.25
N VAL A 165 -9.25 -1.49 7.97
CA VAL A 165 -9.96 -2.62 7.37
C VAL A 165 -9.55 -3.98 7.97
N ASP A 166 -8.29 -4.14 8.37
CA ASP A 166 -7.79 -5.32 9.09
C ASP A 166 -8.56 -5.57 10.40
N THR A 167 -8.69 -4.53 11.23
CA THR A 167 -9.42 -4.59 12.49
C THR A 167 -10.88 -5.00 12.26
N TRP A 168 -11.52 -4.41 11.24
CA TRP A 168 -12.90 -4.74 10.88
C TRP A 168 -13.06 -6.21 10.48
N ILE A 169 -12.16 -6.72 9.63
CA ILE A 169 -12.20 -8.12 9.18
C ILE A 169 -11.96 -9.07 10.36
N VAL A 170 -10.95 -8.82 11.21
CA VAL A 170 -10.70 -9.63 12.42
C VAL A 170 -11.90 -9.62 13.34
N TRP A 171 -12.48 -8.44 13.60
CA TRP A 171 -13.65 -8.29 14.46
C TRP A 171 -14.84 -9.11 13.93
N LYS A 172 -15.11 -9.03 12.63
CA LYS A 172 -16.18 -9.83 11.97
C LYS A 172 -15.89 -11.33 11.98
N LEU A 173 -14.66 -11.76 11.64
CA LEU A 173 -14.26 -13.18 11.66
C LEU A 173 -14.32 -13.81 13.06
N THR A 174 -14.13 -13.02 14.11
CA THR A 174 -14.18 -13.47 15.51
C THR A 174 -15.53 -13.24 16.18
N ASN A 175 -16.56 -12.83 15.41
CA ASN A 175 -17.91 -12.52 15.92
C ASN A 175 -17.87 -11.47 17.05
N GLY A 176 -17.15 -10.38 16.87
CA GLY A 176 -17.07 -9.25 17.79
C GLY A 176 -16.21 -9.46 19.04
N LYS A 177 -15.41 -10.54 19.10
CA LYS A 177 -14.64 -10.89 20.30
C LYS A 177 -13.25 -10.26 20.34
N VAL A 178 -12.68 -9.89 19.21
CA VAL A 178 -11.30 -9.41 19.10
C VAL A 178 -11.28 -8.06 18.38
N HIS A 179 -10.80 -7.03 19.08
CA HIS A 179 -10.65 -5.67 18.56
C HIS A 179 -9.17 -5.29 18.59
N VAL A 180 -8.45 -5.64 17.53
CA VAL A 180 -7.00 -5.47 17.40
C VAL A 180 -6.63 -4.91 16.04
N THR A 181 -5.48 -4.27 15.98
CA THR A 181 -4.74 -3.94 14.75
C THR A 181 -3.29 -4.34 14.94
N ASP A 182 -2.49 -4.26 13.88
CA ASP A 182 -1.05 -4.48 13.98
C ASP A 182 -0.26 -3.17 13.97
N TYR A 183 1.04 -3.27 14.29
CA TYR A 183 1.94 -2.12 14.26
C TYR A 183 1.96 -1.39 12.91
N THR A 184 1.87 -2.12 11.80
CA THR A 184 1.97 -1.51 10.47
C THR A 184 0.74 -0.67 10.15
N ASN A 185 -0.46 -1.18 10.41
CA ASN A 185 -1.72 -0.43 10.24
C ASN A 185 -1.83 0.72 11.25
N ALA A 186 -1.49 0.49 12.52
CA ALA A 186 -1.48 1.55 13.54
C ALA A 186 -0.58 2.71 13.13
N SER A 187 0.60 2.44 12.57
CA SER A 187 1.54 3.47 12.10
C SER A 187 1.00 4.34 10.96
N ARG A 188 -0.09 3.93 10.31
CA ARG A 188 -0.72 4.68 9.20
C ARG A 188 -1.91 5.52 9.65
N THR A 189 -2.26 5.48 10.91
CA THR A 189 -3.43 6.22 11.43
C THR A 189 -3.17 7.69 11.70
N MET A 190 -1.90 8.12 11.81
CA MET A 190 -1.48 9.43 12.33
C MET A 190 -1.87 9.65 13.81
N LEU A 191 -2.21 8.56 14.51
CA LEU A 191 -2.53 8.55 15.96
C LEU A 191 -1.52 7.76 16.78
N TYR A 192 -0.64 7.00 16.11
CA TYR A 192 0.28 6.07 16.75
C TYR A 192 1.70 6.64 16.79
N ASN A 193 2.27 6.73 17.99
CA ASN A 193 3.65 7.13 18.18
C ASN A 193 4.57 5.93 17.87
N ILE A 194 5.25 6.00 16.72
CA ILE A 194 6.08 4.90 16.24
C ILE A 194 7.42 4.77 16.97
N LYS A 195 7.83 5.78 17.78
CA LYS A 195 9.01 5.71 18.64
C LYS A 195 8.69 5.01 19.95
N GLU A 196 7.55 5.38 20.55
CA GLU A 196 7.12 4.88 21.86
C GLU A 196 6.26 3.63 21.78
N LEU A 197 5.86 3.25 20.54
CA LEU A 197 5.01 2.08 20.22
C LEU A 197 3.70 2.08 21.03
N ARG A 198 3.05 3.24 21.08
CA ARG A 198 1.74 3.43 21.74
C ARG A 198 0.89 4.48 21.02
N TRP A 199 -0.38 4.46 21.29
CA TRP A 199 -1.29 5.52 20.87
C TRP A 199 -0.83 6.85 21.47
N ASP A 200 -0.77 7.92 20.66
CA ASP A 200 -0.27 9.23 21.05
C ASP A 200 -1.37 10.08 21.69
N GLU A 201 -1.36 10.16 23.03
CA GLU A 201 -2.39 10.86 23.79
C GLU A 201 -2.50 12.35 23.43
N LYS A 202 -1.38 13.00 23.07
CA LYS A 202 -1.38 14.42 22.69
C LYS A 202 -2.10 14.64 21.36
N ILE A 203 -1.83 13.80 20.37
CA ILE A 203 -2.49 13.89 19.05
C ILE A 203 -3.97 13.52 19.20
N ILE A 204 -4.28 12.45 19.90
CA ILE A 204 -5.64 11.95 20.16
C ILE A 204 -6.47 13.00 20.88
N GLY A 205 -5.91 13.58 21.95
CA GLY A 205 -6.56 14.65 22.71
C GLY A 205 -6.80 15.92 21.87
N ARG A 206 -5.82 16.31 21.02
CA ARG A 206 -5.98 17.47 20.11
C ARG A 206 -7.11 17.28 19.10
N LEU A 207 -7.35 16.04 18.66
CA LEU A 207 -8.42 15.71 17.71
C LEU A 207 -9.75 15.38 18.39
N GLY A 208 -9.77 15.26 19.73
CA GLY A 208 -10.98 14.93 20.49
C GLY A 208 -11.49 13.51 20.20
N ILE A 209 -10.57 12.54 20.04
CA ILE A 209 -10.91 11.14 19.79
C ILE A 209 -10.85 10.38 21.12
N PRO A 210 -11.94 9.70 21.55
CA PRO A 210 -11.90 8.90 22.76
C PRO A 210 -10.96 7.67 22.61
N MET A 211 -10.04 7.48 23.56
CA MET A 211 -9.11 6.34 23.59
C MET A 211 -9.83 4.98 23.57
N SER A 212 -11.02 4.91 24.14
CA SER A 212 -11.84 3.69 24.18
C SER A 212 -12.27 3.16 22.81
N MET A 213 -12.18 3.99 21.78
CA MET A 213 -12.47 3.58 20.39
C MET A 213 -11.33 2.81 19.74
N LEU A 214 -10.10 2.98 20.24
CA LEU A 214 -8.90 2.51 19.55
C LEU A 214 -8.64 1.03 19.82
N PRO A 215 -8.22 0.24 18.79
CA PRO A 215 -7.91 -1.17 18.96
C PRO A 215 -6.61 -1.38 19.74
N GLU A 216 -6.46 -2.55 20.34
CA GLU A 216 -5.17 -3.01 20.86
C GLU A 216 -4.19 -3.21 19.69
N VAL A 217 -2.96 -2.67 19.81
CA VAL A 217 -1.92 -2.83 18.80
C VAL A 217 -1.07 -4.03 19.15
N ARG A 218 -0.93 -4.97 18.19
CA ARG A 218 -0.25 -6.25 18.40
C ARG A 218 0.80 -6.49 17.31
N ASN A 219 1.59 -7.57 17.45
CA ASN A 219 2.57 -7.95 16.44
C ASN A 219 1.90 -8.27 15.11
N SER A 220 2.62 -8.09 14.00
CA SER A 220 2.15 -8.45 12.65
C SER A 220 2.09 -9.99 12.45
N SER A 221 2.84 -10.75 13.26
CA SER A 221 2.86 -12.22 13.25
C SER A 221 2.59 -12.74 14.66
N GLU A 222 1.32 -13.04 14.93
CA GLU A 222 0.84 -13.45 16.26
C GLU A 222 -0.57 -14.03 16.12
N VAL A 223 -0.98 -14.97 16.99
CA VAL A 223 -2.35 -15.47 17.01
C VAL A 223 -3.27 -14.46 17.69
N TYR A 224 -4.09 -13.76 16.92
CA TYR A 224 -5.04 -12.75 17.42
C TYR A 224 -6.33 -13.37 17.94
N GLY A 225 -6.76 -14.45 17.31
CA GLY A 225 -8.00 -15.15 17.62
C GLY A 225 -8.25 -16.30 16.65
N TYR A 226 -9.48 -16.79 16.66
CA TYR A 226 -9.86 -17.95 15.84
C TYR A 226 -11.19 -17.69 15.15
N THR A 227 -11.32 -18.18 13.93
CA THR A 227 -12.58 -18.23 13.19
C THR A 227 -13.04 -19.65 12.93
N ASN A 228 -14.36 -19.85 12.78
CA ASN A 228 -14.97 -21.13 12.45
C ASN A 228 -15.37 -21.12 10.98
N LEU A 229 -14.63 -21.81 10.13
CA LEU A 229 -14.89 -21.80 8.68
C LEU A 229 -16.12 -22.62 8.27
N GLY A 230 -16.52 -23.61 9.05
CA GLY A 230 -17.69 -24.48 8.78
C GLY A 230 -18.94 -24.15 9.59
N GLY A 231 -19.07 -22.94 10.14
CA GLY A 231 -20.20 -22.56 10.99
C GLY A 231 -20.22 -23.25 12.36
N LYS A 232 -21.41 -23.47 12.94
CA LYS A 232 -21.53 -24.16 14.25
C LYS A 232 -21.00 -25.59 14.16
N GLY A 233 -19.92 -25.89 14.90
CA GLY A 233 -19.26 -27.20 14.90
C GLY A 233 -18.06 -27.31 13.96
N GLY A 234 -17.74 -26.26 13.18
CA GLY A 234 -16.56 -26.20 12.32
C GLY A 234 -15.25 -26.11 13.12
N ILE A 235 -14.14 -26.39 12.44
CA ILE A 235 -12.81 -26.33 13.03
C ILE A 235 -12.40 -24.87 13.25
N ARG A 236 -11.79 -24.62 14.39
CA ARG A 236 -11.22 -23.32 14.74
C ARG A 236 -9.88 -23.13 14.03
N VAL A 237 -9.84 -22.22 13.08
CA VAL A 237 -8.61 -21.83 12.36
C VAL A 237 -8.06 -20.54 12.96
N PRO A 238 -6.77 -20.48 13.32
CA PRO A 238 -6.16 -19.27 13.87
C PRO A 238 -6.05 -18.16 12.79
N ILE A 239 -6.34 -16.92 13.18
CA ILE A 239 -6.01 -15.70 12.46
C ILE A 239 -4.71 -15.22 13.09
N SER A 240 -3.60 -15.26 12.33
CA SER A 240 -2.28 -15.12 12.93
C SER A 240 -1.26 -14.31 12.14
N GLY A 241 -1.67 -13.67 11.08
CA GLY A 241 -0.86 -12.69 10.33
C GLY A 241 -1.70 -11.48 9.97
N MET A 242 -1.17 -10.28 10.15
CA MET A 242 -1.85 -9.04 9.81
C MET A 242 -0.83 -7.95 9.51
N ALA A 243 -0.94 -7.32 8.34
CA ALA A 243 -0.20 -6.11 8.03
C ALA A 243 -0.85 -5.35 6.85
N GLY A 244 -0.57 -4.07 6.75
CA GLY A 244 -0.98 -3.26 5.61
C GLY A 244 -0.42 -3.79 4.29
N ASP A 245 -1.11 -3.54 3.20
CA ASP A 245 -0.82 -4.10 1.86
C ASP A 245 0.64 -3.88 1.42
N GLN A 246 1.16 -2.68 1.60
CA GLN A 246 2.51 -2.35 1.18
C GLN A 246 3.58 -2.98 2.07
N GLN A 247 3.30 -3.11 3.38
CA GLN A 247 4.16 -3.81 4.32
C GLN A 247 4.14 -5.33 4.08
N CYS A 248 2.97 -5.90 3.81
CA CYS A 248 2.86 -7.29 3.37
C CYS A 248 3.66 -7.53 2.08
N ALA A 249 3.56 -6.65 1.08
CA ALA A 249 4.35 -6.76 -0.14
C ALA A 249 5.86 -6.71 0.14
N LEU A 250 6.31 -5.83 1.03
CA LEU A 250 7.71 -5.77 1.47
C LEU A 250 8.16 -7.10 2.11
N PHE A 251 7.33 -7.66 2.99
CA PHE A 251 7.60 -8.93 3.66
C PHE A 251 7.54 -10.12 2.67
N GLY A 252 6.56 -10.15 1.76
CA GLY A 252 6.40 -11.16 0.73
C GLY A 252 7.53 -11.17 -0.29
N GLN A 253 8.13 -10.01 -0.55
CA GLN A 253 9.36 -9.86 -1.33
C GLN A 253 10.63 -10.27 -0.54
N THR A 254 10.46 -10.79 0.68
CA THR A 254 11.61 -11.14 1.54
C THR A 254 12.61 -10.00 1.76
N CYS A 255 12.10 -8.77 1.86
CA CYS A 255 12.89 -7.58 2.18
C CYS A 255 13.08 -7.47 3.70
N PHE A 256 13.88 -8.36 4.26
CA PHE A 256 14.04 -8.54 5.71
C PHE A 256 15.19 -7.75 6.32
N LYS A 257 16.09 -7.23 5.48
CA LYS A 257 17.30 -6.53 5.93
C LYS A 257 17.20 -5.03 5.64
N ALA A 258 17.88 -4.23 6.46
CA ALA A 258 18.05 -2.82 6.17
C ALA A 258 18.71 -2.62 4.80
N GLY A 259 18.14 -1.73 3.99
CA GLY A 259 18.54 -1.49 2.61
C GLY A 259 17.82 -2.33 1.57
N ASP A 260 17.03 -3.34 1.97
CA ASP A 260 16.17 -4.07 1.03
C ASP A 260 14.99 -3.17 0.60
N VAL A 261 14.72 -3.16 -0.70
CA VAL A 261 13.70 -2.30 -1.31
C VAL A 261 12.75 -3.09 -2.19
N LYS A 262 11.47 -2.76 -2.11
CA LYS A 262 10.48 -3.21 -3.07
C LYS A 262 9.76 -2.03 -3.73
N ASN A 263 9.28 -2.21 -4.96
CA ASN A 263 8.34 -1.31 -5.62
C ASN A 263 7.17 -2.10 -6.20
N THR A 264 5.95 -1.74 -5.78
CA THR A 264 4.72 -2.30 -6.35
C THR A 264 4.22 -1.37 -7.44
N TYR A 265 4.18 -1.86 -8.68
CA TYR A 265 3.73 -1.14 -9.87
C TYR A 265 2.25 -1.43 -10.15
N GLY A 266 1.37 -0.70 -9.45
CA GLY A 266 -0.08 -0.73 -9.65
C GLY A 266 -0.60 0.49 -10.41
N THR A 267 -1.80 0.96 -10.08
CA THR A 267 -2.34 2.25 -10.54
C THR A 267 -1.39 3.39 -10.21
N GLY A 268 -0.88 3.42 -8.97
CA GLY A 268 0.30 4.18 -8.55
C GLY A 268 1.50 3.25 -8.36
N CYS A 269 2.64 3.80 -7.91
CA CYS A 269 3.77 3.01 -7.45
C CYS A 269 4.05 3.29 -5.98
N PHE A 270 4.29 2.22 -5.22
CA PHE A 270 4.59 2.32 -3.79
C PHE A 270 5.94 1.68 -3.51
N LEU A 271 6.90 2.54 -3.23
CA LEU A 271 8.28 2.16 -2.94
C LEU A 271 8.49 2.12 -1.43
N LEU A 272 8.94 0.99 -0.91
CA LEU A 272 9.28 0.84 0.50
C LEU A 272 10.71 0.32 0.64
N MET A 273 11.50 0.96 1.50
CA MET A 273 12.82 0.51 1.90
C MET A 273 12.81 0.13 3.38
N ASN A 274 13.16 -1.10 3.69
CA ASN A 274 13.39 -1.54 5.07
C ASN A 274 14.62 -0.81 5.65
N THR A 275 14.46 -0.15 6.80
CA THR A 275 15.56 0.56 7.49
C THR A 275 16.04 -0.17 8.75
N GLY A 276 15.56 -1.40 8.97
CA GLY A 276 15.86 -2.18 10.16
C GLY A 276 15.23 -1.57 11.42
N GLU A 277 15.91 -1.67 12.53
CA GLU A 277 15.45 -1.11 13.82
C GLU A 277 15.66 0.42 13.90
N LYS A 278 16.22 1.05 12.88
CA LYS A 278 16.49 2.47 12.85
C LYS A 278 15.33 3.24 12.22
N MET A 279 14.63 4.03 13.01
CA MET A 279 13.71 5.04 12.50
C MET A 279 14.52 6.16 11.82
N ILE A 280 14.27 6.36 10.52
CA ILE A 280 14.89 7.44 9.74
C ILE A 280 13.82 8.52 9.50
N GLU A 281 14.08 9.74 9.96
CA GLU A 281 13.24 10.88 9.62
C GLU A 281 13.65 11.41 8.25
N SER A 282 12.72 11.37 7.29
CA SER A 282 12.98 11.84 5.94
C SER A 282 13.09 13.38 5.88
N LYS A 283 14.12 13.86 5.16
CA LYS A 283 14.30 15.28 4.78
C LYS A 283 13.85 15.56 3.35
N ASN A 284 13.65 14.49 2.57
CA ASN A 284 13.35 14.54 1.15
C ASN A 284 11.88 14.20 0.83
N GLY A 285 10.95 14.44 1.78
CA GLY A 285 9.52 14.28 1.52
C GLY A 285 8.99 12.84 1.55
N LEU A 286 9.78 11.87 1.99
CA LEU A 286 9.31 10.50 2.20
C LEU A 286 8.58 10.38 3.55
N LEU A 287 7.80 9.31 3.69
CA LEU A 287 7.16 8.94 4.95
C LEU A 287 8.02 7.91 5.70
N THR A 288 8.00 7.99 7.03
CA THR A 288 8.54 6.92 7.88
C THR A 288 7.39 6.13 8.48
N THR A 289 7.46 4.81 8.39
CA THR A 289 6.40 3.91 8.84
C THR A 289 7.00 2.67 9.49
N ILE A 290 6.18 1.85 10.15
CA ILE A 290 6.61 0.54 10.63
C ILE A 290 6.49 -0.47 9.50
N ALA A 291 7.55 -1.21 9.22
CA ALA A 291 7.61 -2.25 8.20
C ALA A 291 6.98 -3.56 8.67
N VAL A 292 7.26 -3.94 9.90
CA VAL A 292 6.75 -5.16 10.55
C VAL A 292 7.01 -5.12 12.05
N GLY A 293 6.14 -5.75 12.83
CA GLY A 293 6.36 -6.03 14.24
C GLY A 293 6.29 -7.54 14.51
N ILE A 294 7.35 -8.12 15.07
CA ILE A 294 7.45 -9.54 15.41
C ILE A 294 8.17 -9.66 16.75
N ASP A 295 7.65 -10.50 17.66
CA ASP A 295 8.23 -10.76 18.98
C ASP A 295 8.50 -9.47 19.81
N GLY A 296 7.60 -8.49 19.70
CA GLY A 296 7.72 -7.21 20.42
C GLY A 296 8.80 -6.27 19.86
N LYS A 297 9.43 -6.61 18.73
CA LYS A 297 10.39 -5.76 18.03
C LYS A 297 9.81 -5.27 16.71
N VAL A 298 10.07 -4.00 16.40
CA VAL A 298 9.64 -3.41 15.12
C VAL A 298 10.84 -3.14 14.21
N GLN A 299 10.59 -3.28 12.92
CA GLN A 299 11.44 -2.71 11.89
C GLN A 299 10.71 -1.55 11.24
N TYR A 300 11.45 -0.53 10.82
CA TYR A 300 10.93 0.64 10.16
C TYR A 300 11.14 0.58 8.65
N ALA A 301 10.42 1.42 7.93
CA ALA A 301 10.62 1.63 6.50
C ALA A 301 10.50 3.11 6.15
N LEU A 302 11.24 3.53 5.13
CA LEU A 302 10.94 4.73 4.35
C LEU A 302 9.96 4.36 3.24
N GLU A 303 8.95 5.19 3.03
CA GLU A 303 7.94 5.01 2.00
C GLU A 303 7.83 6.23 1.10
N GLY A 304 7.89 6.00 -0.21
CA GLY A 304 7.55 6.98 -1.23
C GLY A 304 6.41 6.49 -2.12
N SER A 305 5.46 7.37 -2.44
CA SER A 305 4.30 7.06 -3.25
C SER A 305 4.29 7.89 -4.53
N VAL A 306 4.19 7.21 -5.67
CA VAL A 306 3.89 7.78 -6.98
C VAL A 306 2.40 7.63 -7.22
N PHE A 307 1.65 8.72 -7.36
CA PHE A 307 0.19 8.65 -7.48
C PHE A 307 -0.27 8.10 -8.83
N VAL A 308 0.47 8.39 -9.89
CA VAL A 308 0.16 7.96 -11.26
C VAL A 308 1.29 7.09 -11.80
N GLY A 309 1.18 5.79 -11.56
CA GLY A 309 2.04 4.75 -12.13
C GLY A 309 1.38 4.11 -13.36
N GLY A 310 0.87 2.90 -13.26
CA GLY A 310 0.14 2.22 -14.34
C GLY A 310 -1.09 2.97 -14.86
N ALA A 311 -1.63 3.92 -14.08
CA ALA A 311 -2.74 4.77 -14.52
C ALA A 311 -2.43 5.59 -15.78
N VAL A 312 -1.17 5.98 -16.03
CA VAL A 312 -0.80 6.65 -17.28
C VAL A 312 -0.97 5.73 -18.48
N ILE A 313 -0.77 4.42 -18.31
CA ILE A 313 -0.98 3.44 -19.39
C ILE A 313 -2.48 3.20 -19.63
N GLN A 314 -3.29 3.17 -18.56
CA GLN A 314 -4.74 3.13 -18.69
C GLN A 314 -5.26 4.36 -19.46
N TRP A 315 -4.79 5.55 -19.10
CA TRP A 315 -5.14 6.79 -19.79
C TRP A 315 -4.76 6.77 -21.28
N ILE A 316 -3.58 6.25 -21.65
CA ILE A 316 -3.15 6.08 -23.03
C ILE A 316 -4.06 5.10 -23.79
N ARG A 317 -4.54 4.06 -23.13
CA ARG A 317 -5.44 3.07 -23.70
C ARG A 317 -6.87 3.60 -23.84
N ASP A 318 -7.42 4.13 -22.74
CA ASP A 318 -8.87 4.38 -22.61
C ASP A 318 -9.27 5.77 -23.15
N GLU A 319 -8.43 6.79 -22.95
CA GLU A 319 -8.75 8.18 -23.31
C GLU A 319 -8.05 8.63 -24.61
N LEU A 320 -6.79 8.21 -24.80
CA LEU A 320 -6.06 8.56 -26.03
C LEU A 320 -6.20 7.51 -27.14
N GLU A 321 -6.68 6.31 -26.78
CA GLU A 321 -6.89 5.19 -27.74
C GLU A 321 -5.64 4.85 -28.57
N LEU A 322 -4.42 5.05 -28.00
CA LEU A 322 -3.17 4.79 -28.68
C LEU A 322 -2.81 3.30 -28.71
N VAL A 323 -3.37 2.49 -27.83
CA VAL A 323 -3.22 1.03 -27.77
C VAL A 323 -4.56 0.41 -27.41
N ASN A 324 -4.79 -0.83 -27.82
CA ASN A 324 -5.99 -1.60 -27.44
C ASN A 324 -5.80 -2.35 -26.12
N ASP A 325 -4.58 -2.78 -25.83
CA ASP A 325 -4.22 -3.49 -24.59
C ASP A 325 -2.97 -2.83 -23.97
N ALA A 326 -2.94 -2.77 -22.63
CA ALA A 326 -1.78 -2.27 -21.90
C ALA A 326 -0.50 -3.07 -22.22
N ALA A 327 -0.60 -4.36 -22.50
CA ALA A 327 0.53 -5.22 -22.88
C ALA A 327 1.19 -4.77 -24.21
N ASP A 328 0.43 -4.20 -25.13
CA ASP A 328 0.93 -3.75 -26.43
C ASP A 328 1.94 -2.58 -26.29
N THR A 329 1.93 -1.89 -25.16
CA THR A 329 2.83 -0.76 -24.91
C THR A 329 4.30 -1.18 -24.96
N GLU A 330 4.66 -2.39 -24.53
CA GLU A 330 6.01 -2.94 -24.65
C GLU A 330 6.48 -2.98 -26.11
N TYR A 331 5.62 -3.54 -26.98
CA TYR A 331 5.91 -3.65 -28.41
C TYR A 331 6.07 -2.28 -29.06
N PHE A 332 5.15 -1.35 -28.84
CA PHE A 332 5.20 -0.03 -29.46
C PHE A 332 6.36 0.82 -28.94
N ALA A 333 6.69 0.75 -27.64
CA ALA A 333 7.85 1.42 -27.10
C ALA A 333 9.17 0.92 -27.72
N GLY A 334 9.25 -0.38 -28.04
CA GLY A 334 10.39 -0.99 -28.72
C GLY A 334 10.54 -0.64 -30.21
N LYS A 335 9.51 -0.01 -30.84
CA LYS A 335 9.56 0.40 -32.27
C LYS A 335 10.39 1.66 -32.51
N VAL A 336 10.73 2.41 -31.48
CA VAL A 336 11.54 3.63 -31.58
C VAL A 336 12.81 3.48 -30.76
N LYS A 337 13.89 4.08 -31.24
CA LYS A 337 15.22 3.98 -30.63
C LYS A 337 15.28 4.64 -29.25
N ASP A 338 14.60 5.77 -29.12
CA ASP A 338 14.50 6.57 -27.90
C ASP A 338 13.15 7.30 -27.85
N ASN A 339 12.92 8.13 -26.84
CA ASN A 339 11.67 8.88 -26.70
C ASN A 339 11.58 10.12 -27.62
N GLY A 340 12.55 10.35 -28.49
CA GLY A 340 12.58 11.51 -29.41
C GLY A 340 12.62 12.86 -28.68
N GLY A 341 13.04 12.90 -27.42
CA GLY A 341 13.01 14.09 -26.56
C GLY A 341 11.65 14.37 -25.94
N VAL A 342 10.67 13.46 -26.09
CA VAL A 342 9.33 13.58 -25.49
C VAL A 342 9.36 13.12 -24.04
N TYR A 343 8.82 13.94 -23.14
CA TYR A 343 8.60 13.59 -21.72
C TYR A 343 7.14 13.78 -21.36
N ILE A 344 6.58 12.83 -20.61
CA ILE A 344 5.25 12.92 -20.03
C ILE A 344 5.39 13.02 -18.51
N VAL A 345 4.83 14.06 -17.92
CA VAL A 345 4.67 14.19 -16.46
C VAL A 345 3.21 13.89 -16.15
N PRO A 346 2.90 12.69 -15.62
CA PRO A 346 1.50 12.25 -15.46
C PRO A 346 0.90 12.75 -14.15
N ALA A 347 0.95 14.05 -13.89
CA ALA A 347 0.45 14.68 -12.68
C ALA A 347 -1.08 14.90 -12.73
N PHE A 348 -1.88 13.85 -13.04
CA PHE A 348 -3.34 13.97 -13.22
C PHE A 348 -4.05 14.42 -11.95
N THR A 349 -3.51 14.08 -10.78
CA THR A 349 -4.03 14.46 -9.45
C THR A 349 -2.96 15.17 -8.61
N GLY A 350 -2.04 15.88 -9.26
CA GLY A 350 -0.85 16.45 -8.65
C GLY A 350 0.31 15.46 -8.61
N LEU A 351 1.41 15.87 -7.97
CA LEU A 351 2.62 15.08 -7.76
C LEU A 351 2.73 14.67 -6.29
N GLY A 352 3.02 13.39 -6.04
CA GLY A 352 3.36 12.86 -4.72
C GLY A 352 4.81 13.15 -4.32
N ALA A 353 5.37 12.27 -3.48
CA ALA A 353 6.77 12.37 -3.05
C ALA A 353 7.73 12.34 -4.26
N PRO A 354 8.84 13.06 -4.23
CA PRO A 354 9.26 14.01 -3.20
C PRO A 354 8.69 15.43 -3.35
N TYR A 355 7.92 15.70 -4.40
CA TYR A 355 7.48 17.04 -4.80
C TYR A 355 6.34 17.62 -3.96
N TRP A 356 5.34 16.78 -3.63
CA TRP A 356 4.12 17.16 -2.88
C TRP A 356 3.41 18.40 -3.43
N ASP A 357 3.25 18.44 -4.76
CA ASP A 357 2.60 19.54 -5.47
C ASP A 357 1.21 19.11 -5.95
N MET A 358 0.17 19.59 -5.28
CA MET A 358 -1.23 19.32 -5.60
C MET A 358 -1.74 20.15 -6.80
N TYR A 359 -1.02 21.21 -7.19
CA TYR A 359 -1.35 22.11 -8.31
C TYR A 359 -0.69 21.71 -9.62
N ALA A 360 0.22 20.74 -9.59
CA ALA A 360 0.79 20.18 -10.81
C ALA A 360 -0.28 19.47 -11.63
N ARG A 361 -0.18 19.53 -12.96
CA ARG A 361 -1.07 18.82 -13.90
C ARG A 361 -0.30 18.06 -14.96
N GLY A 362 -1.00 17.05 -15.53
CA GLY A 362 -0.44 16.23 -16.61
C GLY A 362 0.07 17.06 -17.78
N THR A 363 1.32 16.82 -18.19
CA THR A 363 1.99 17.64 -19.19
C THR A 363 2.80 16.77 -20.15
N ILE A 364 2.73 17.05 -21.44
CA ILE A 364 3.56 16.42 -22.49
C ILE A 364 4.49 17.50 -23.07
N LEU A 365 5.78 17.26 -23.04
CA LEU A 365 6.82 18.19 -23.47
C LEU A 365 7.75 17.57 -24.50
N GLY A 366 8.45 18.40 -25.27
CA GLY A 366 9.48 17.98 -26.22
C GLY A 366 8.93 17.45 -27.56
N LEU A 367 7.65 17.70 -27.86
CA LEU A 367 7.05 17.30 -29.14
C LEU A 367 7.73 18.06 -30.32
N THR A 368 8.12 17.31 -31.32
CA THR A 368 8.59 17.78 -32.60
C THR A 368 7.76 17.19 -33.73
N ARG A 369 7.91 17.65 -34.95
CA ARG A 369 7.20 17.09 -36.11
C ARG A 369 7.54 15.60 -36.37
N GLY A 370 8.67 15.11 -35.85
CA GLY A 370 9.09 13.72 -35.95
C GLY A 370 8.50 12.81 -34.84
N ALA A 371 7.90 13.39 -33.80
CA ALA A 371 7.28 12.62 -32.75
C ALA A 371 6.00 11.91 -33.26
N ASN A 372 5.84 10.64 -32.92
CA ASN A 372 4.68 9.84 -33.28
C ASN A 372 4.15 9.07 -32.05
N ARG A 373 3.06 8.30 -32.23
CA ARG A 373 2.41 7.58 -31.12
C ARG A 373 3.38 6.70 -30.34
N ASN A 374 4.38 6.09 -30.99
CA ASN A 374 5.32 5.19 -30.32
C ASN A 374 6.22 5.95 -29.33
N HIS A 375 6.60 7.18 -29.67
CA HIS A 375 7.36 8.07 -28.77
C HIS A 375 6.52 8.47 -27.55
N ILE A 376 5.20 8.72 -27.74
CA ILE A 376 4.26 9.01 -26.63
C ILE A 376 4.11 7.81 -25.69
N ILE A 377 3.88 6.63 -26.27
CA ILE A 377 3.73 5.37 -25.49
C ILE A 377 5.02 5.09 -24.69
N ARG A 378 6.19 5.24 -25.34
CA ARG A 378 7.47 5.07 -24.70
C ARG A 378 7.71 6.08 -23.58
N ALA A 379 7.44 7.36 -23.82
CA ALA A 379 7.56 8.41 -22.81
C ALA A 379 6.66 8.18 -21.60
N ALA A 380 5.47 7.59 -21.80
CA ALA A 380 4.58 7.22 -20.71
C ALA A 380 5.15 6.08 -19.86
N LEU A 381 5.70 5.03 -20.46
CA LEU A 381 6.39 3.96 -19.70
C LEU A 381 7.63 4.51 -18.97
N GLU A 382 8.43 5.33 -19.66
CA GLU A 382 9.63 5.96 -19.07
C GLU A 382 9.28 6.86 -17.88
N SER A 383 8.11 7.54 -17.91
CA SER A 383 7.66 8.43 -16.83
C SER A 383 7.46 7.69 -15.50
N ILE A 384 7.01 6.44 -15.54
CA ILE A 384 6.83 5.58 -14.35
C ILE A 384 8.21 5.31 -13.71
N ALA A 385 9.20 5.00 -14.54
CA ALA A 385 10.55 4.72 -14.08
C ALA A 385 11.28 5.98 -13.56
N TYR A 386 11.07 7.13 -14.16
CA TYR A 386 11.63 8.39 -13.68
C TYR A 386 11.10 8.77 -12.30
N GLN A 387 9.78 8.68 -12.09
CA GLN A 387 9.17 8.94 -10.78
C GLN A 387 9.70 7.98 -9.72
N SER A 388 9.87 6.70 -10.07
CA SER A 388 10.47 5.70 -9.17
C SER A 388 11.93 6.06 -8.85
N ARG A 389 12.72 6.60 -9.81
CA ARG A 389 14.08 7.09 -9.57
C ARG A 389 14.08 8.27 -8.59
N ASP A 390 13.18 9.23 -8.76
CA ASP A 390 13.05 10.37 -7.82
C ASP A 390 12.92 9.89 -6.37
N LEU A 391 12.12 8.82 -6.14
CA LEU A 391 11.96 8.23 -4.82
C LEU A 391 13.19 7.46 -4.33
N MET A 392 13.85 6.73 -5.23
CA MET A 392 15.06 5.97 -4.90
C MET A 392 16.21 6.91 -4.51
N ASP A 393 16.41 7.98 -5.26
CA ASP A 393 17.42 9.01 -4.97
C ASP A 393 17.15 9.64 -3.58
N ALA A 394 15.87 9.95 -3.27
CA ALA A 394 15.47 10.45 -1.95
C ALA A 394 15.71 9.42 -0.82
N MET A 395 15.46 8.12 -1.07
CA MET A 395 15.73 7.06 -0.10
C MET A 395 17.22 6.88 0.16
N GLU A 396 18.05 6.92 -0.86
CA GLU A 396 19.51 6.83 -0.72
C GLU A 396 20.06 8.02 0.07
N GLU A 397 19.59 9.24 -0.22
CA GLU A 397 20.01 10.45 0.48
C GLU A 397 19.60 10.43 1.97
N ASP A 398 18.34 10.07 2.27
CA ASP A 398 17.83 10.03 3.64
C ASP A 398 18.45 8.89 4.47
N SER A 399 18.69 7.73 3.87
CA SER A 399 19.23 6.56 4.57
C SER A 399 20.75 6.54 4.65
N GLY A 400 21.43 7.21 3.73
CA GLY A 400 22.86 7.10 3.52
C GLY A 400 23.32 5.75 2.97
N CYS A 401 22.37 4.93 2.49
CA CYS A 401 22.65 3.59 1.95
C CYS A 401 22.38 3.58 0.46
N ARG A 402 23.37 3.09 -0.34
CA ARG A 402 23.16 2.85 -1.76
C ARG A 402 22.30 1.60 -1.97
N LEU A 403 21.33 1.70 -2.88
CA LEU A 403 20.45 0.60 -3.25
C LEU A 403 21.13 -0.31 -4.26
N ASN A 404 21.34 -1.58 -3.89
CA ASN A 404 21.98 -2.57 -4.77
C ASN A 404 21.00 -3.24 -5.73
N SER A 405 19.76 -3.40 -5.29
CA SER A 405 18.69 -3.99 -6.08
C SER A 405 17.33 -3.52 -5.59
N ILE A 406 16.37 -3.55 -6.50
CA ILE A 406 14.95 -3.30 -6.20
C ILE A 406 14.13 -4.52 -6.62
N LYS A 407 13.31 -5.04 -5.72
CA LYS A 407 12.37 -6.11 -6.00
C LYS A 407 11.05 -5.52 -6.45
N VAL A 408 10.47 -6.06 -7.52
CA VAL A 408 9.30 -5.47 -8.17
C VAL A 408 8.14 -6.45 -8.26
N ASP A 409 6.93 -5.93 -8.12
CA ASP A 409 5.67 -6.65 -8.28
C ASP A 409 4.56 -5.72 -8.82
N GLY A 410 3.34 -6.23 -8.88
CA GLY A 410 2.19 -5.51 -9.44
C GLY A 410 2.09 -5.67 -10.97
N GLY A 411 0.95 -5.24 -11.52
CA GLY A 411 0.58 -5.50 -12.92
C GLY A 411 1.58 -4.95 -13.94
N ALA A 412 2.05 -3.71 -13.77
CA ALA A 412 2.94 -3.08 -14.74
C ALA A 412 4.39 -3.62 -14.67
N SER A 413 4.76 -4.36 -13.61
CA SER A 413 6.06 -5.04 -13.54
C SER A 413 6.21 -6.17 -14.58
N ARG A 414 5.11 -6.61 -15.21
CA ARG A 414 5.14 -7.59 -16.30
C ARG A 414 5.72 -7.03 -17.59
N ASN A 415 5.72 -5.71 -17.78
CA ASN A 415 6.29 -5.03 -18.95
C ASN A 415 7.82 -5.03 -18.87
N ASN A 416 8.46 -5.82 -19.75
CA ASN A 416 9.94 -5.99 -19.71
C ASN A 416 10.68 -4.73 -20.17
N PHE A 417 10.08 -3.92 -21.07
CA PHE A 417 10.67 -2.64 -21.45
C PHE A 417 10.75 -1.69 -20.24
N LEU A 418 9.65 -1.58 -19.49
CA LEU A 418 9.61 -0.75 -18.28
C LEU A 418 10.64 -1.22 -17.25
N MET A 419 10.74 -2.52 -17.01
CA MET A 419 11.68 -3.08 -16.02
C MET A 419 13.14 -2.88 -16.43
N GLN A 420 13.48 -3.07 -17.70
CA GLN A 420 14.83 -2.78 -18.19
C GLN A 420 15.13 -1.27 -18.11
N PHE A 421 14.20 -0.42 -18.53
CA PHE A 421 14.39 1.03 -18.44
C PHE A 421 14.50 1.50 -16.98
N GLN A 422 13.77 0.88 -16.04
CA GLN A 422 13.91 1.14 -14.61
C GLN A 422 15.34 0.82 -14.13
N ALA A 423 15.87 -0.33 -14.52
CA ALA A 423 17.26 -0.69 -14.18
C ALA A 423 18.26 0.30 -14.77
N ASP A 424 18.08 0.64 -16.04
CA ASP A 424 18.96 1.53 -16.79
C ASP A 424 18.98 2.95 -16.20
N ILE A 425 17.81 3.50 -15.87
CA ILE A 425 17.71 4.91 -15.43
C ILE A 425 18.13 5.10 -13.97
N THR A 426 18.02 4.07 -13.14
CA THR A 426 18.46 4.11 -11.73
C THR A 426 19.90 3.66 -11.56
N GLY A 427 20.44 2.88 -12.48
CA GLY A 427 21.72 2.19 -12.31
C GLY A 427 21.65 1.08 -11.26
N THR A 428 20.43 0.57 -10.96
CA THR A 428 20.17 -0.41 -9.90
C THR A 428 19.51 -1.64 -10.50
N LYS A 429 19.96 -2.84 -10.09
CA LYS A 429 19.39 -4.10 -10.55
C LYS A 429 17.91 -4.22 -10.18
N VAL A 430 17.06 -4.58 -11.14
CA VAL A 430 15.62 -4.85 -10.93
C VAL A 430 15.38 -6.34 -10.91
N ILE A 431 14.65 -6.85 -9.90
CA ILE A 431 14.40 -8.27 -9.69
C ILE A 431 12.90 -8.52 -9.60
N ARG A 432 12.36 -9.30 -10.54
CA ARG A 432 10.97 -9.75 -10.54
C ARG A 432 10.88 -11.20 -10.06
N PRO A 433 10.06 -11.50 -9.03
CA PRO A 433 9.87 -12.86 -8.54
C PRO A 433 8.96 -13.68 -9.46
N ILE A 434 8.96 -15.00 -9.27
CA ILE A 434 8.02 -15.90 -9.95
C ILE A 434 6.58 -15.60 -9.47
N ILE A 435 6.39 -15.47 -8.17
CA ILE A 435 5.07 -15.17 -7.58
C ILE A 435 4.92 -13.66 -7.47
N THR A 436 4.04 -13.09 -8.25
CA THR A 436 3.76 -11.65 -8.29
C THR A 436 2.68 -11.21 -7.29
N GLU A 437 1.97 -12.16 -6.65
CA GLU A 437 0.99 -11.91 -5.58
C GLU A 437 1.69 -11.75 -4.22
N THR A 438 2.69 -10.90 -4.17
CA THR A 438 3.60 -10.73 -3.02
C THR A 438 2.92 -10.16 -1.79
N THR A 439 1.88 -9.34 -1.98
CA THR A 439 1.06 -8.79 -0.89
C THR A 439 0.36 -9.91 -0.11
N ALA A 440 -0.38 -10.77 -0.79
CA ALA A 440 -1.04 -11.91 -0.17
C ALA A 440 -0.03 -12.92 0.40
N LEU A 441 1.08 -13.15 -0.31
CA LEU A 441 2.15 -14.04 0.14
C LEU A 441 2.78 -13.53 1.45
N GLY A 442 2.97 -12.22 1.60
CA GLY A 442 3.46 -11.63 2.84
C GLY A 442 2.54 -11.87 4.03
N ALA A 443 1.22 -11.72 3.84
CA ALA A 443 0.23 -12.05 4.87
C ALA A 443 0.27 -13.54 5.24
N ALA A 444 0.41 -14.42 4.23
CA ALA A 444 0.56 -15.85 4.45
C ALA A 444 1.83 -16.17 5.26
N TYR A 445 2.96 -15.54 4.93
CA TYR A 445 4.21 -15.71 5.68
C TYR A 445 4.10 -15.30 7.14
N LEU A 446 3.54 -14.13 7.41
CA LEU A 446 3.30 -13.65 8.78
C LEU A 446 2.42 -14.64 9.56
N ALA A 447 1.32 -15.09 8.94
CA ALA A 447 0.43 -16.06 9.56
C ALA A 447 1.09 -17.42 9.78
N GLY A 448 1.83 -17.92 8.82
CA GLY A 448 2.51 -19.20 8.89
C GLY A 448 3.66 -19.22 9.91
N LEU A 449 4.39 -18.12 10.04
CA LEU A 449 5.45 -17.96 11.05
C LEU A 449 4.87 -18.04 12.46
N ALA A 450 3.77 -17.35 12.74
CA ALA A 450 3.13 -17.31 14.06
C ALA A 450 2.67 -18.67 14.57
N VAL A 451 2.36 -19.63 13.67
CA VAL A 451 1.92 -20.98 14.00
C VAL A 451 2.97 -22.06 13.72
N GLY A 452 4.19 -21.67 13.32
CA GLY A 452 5.28 -22.61 13.02
C GLY A 452 5.09 -23.41 11.72
N PHE A 453 4.23 -22.96 10.82
CA PHE A 453 4.08 -23.57 9.48
C PHE A 453 5.35 -23.39 8.66
N TRP A 454 5.92 -22.18 8.62
CA TRP A 454 7.32 -21.91 8.29
C TRP A 454 8.09 -21.65 9.58
N LYS A 455 9.28 -22.22 9.70
CA LYS A 455 10.07 -22.18 10.94
C LYS A 455 10.80 -20.83 11.14
N SER A 456 11.16 -20.18 10.04
CA SER A 456 11.93 -18.94 10.10
C SER A 456 11.86 -18.14 8.78
N LYS A 457 12.33 -16.89 8.81
CA LYS A 457 12.52 -16.04 7.61
C LYS A 457 13.52 -16.64 6.61
N GLU A 458 14.51 -17.37 7.10
CA GLU A 458 15.50 -18.06 6.28
C GLU A 458 14.84 -19.18 5.46
N GLU A 459 13.97 -20.00 6.07
CA GLU A 459 13.20 -21.03 5.36
C GLU A 459 12.36 -20.40 4.24
N ILE A 460 11.70 -19.28 4.51
CA ILE A 460 10.93 -18.53 3.51
C ILE A 460 11.83 -18.07 2.37
N THR A 461 12.97 -17.46 2.69
CA THR A 461 13.90 -16.89 1.70
C THR A 461 14.47 -17.96 0.77
N THR A 462 14.73 -19.20 1.25
CA THR A 462 15.26 -20.28 0.41
C THR A 462 14.31 -20.73 -0.69
N LYS A 463 13.02 -20.47 -0.54
CA LYS A 463 11.97 -20.83 -1.51
C LYS A 463 11.55 -19.66 -2.41
N TRP A 464 11.97 -18.45 -2.07
CA TRP A 464 11.70 -17.27 -2.90
C TRP A 464 12.54 -17.33 -4.18
N CYS A 465 11.90 -17.35 -5.34
CA CYS A 465 12.55 -17.56 -6.63
C CYS A 465 12.40 -16.36 -7.56
N VAL A 466 13.49 -16.07 -8.28
CA VAL A 466 13.56 -15.02 -9.31
C VAL A 466 12.98 -15.54 -10.62
N SER A 467 12.04 -14.81 -11.22
CA SER A 467 11.58 -15.03 -12.59
C SER A 467 12.51 -14.35 -13.59
N GLN A 468 12.83 -13.08 -13.34
CA GLN A 468 13.65 -12.27 -14.24
C GLN A 468 14.45 -11.25 -13.43
N ALA A 469 15.69 -11.02 -13.85
CA ALA A 469 16.53 -9.94 -13.36
C ALA A 469 16.97 -9.05 -14.53
N TYR A 470 16.98 -7.75 -14.30
CA TYR A 470 17.37 -6.73 -15.29
C TYR A 470 18.57 -5.98 -14.72
N GLU A 471 19.70 -6.10 -15.41
CA GLU A 471 20.93 -5.38 -15.08
C GLU A 471 20.97 -4.03 -15.81
N PRO A 472 21.50 -2.96 -15.19
CA PRO A 472 21.69 -1.68 -15.84
C PRO A 472 22.57 -1.78 -17.07
N GLN A 473 22.17 -1.16 -18.18
CA GLN A 473 22.91 -1.16 -19.47
C GLN A 473 23.37 0.23 -19.91
N TYR A 474 22.82 1.31 -19.29
CA TYR A 474 23.20 2.66 -19.65
C TYR A 474 24.46 3.10 -18.88
N ASP A 475 25.35 3.80 -19.61
CA ASP A 475 26.42 4.53 -18.96
C ASP A 475 25.89 5.73 -18.17
N GLU A 476 26.72 6.29 -17.32
CA GLU A 476 26.35 7.38 -16.43
C GLU A 476 25.92 8.63 -17.22
N ASP A 477 26.63 8.96 -18.32
CA ASP A 477 26.32 10.16 -19.12
C ASP A 477 24.94 10.10 -19.76
N LYS A 478 24.56 8.94 -20.30
CA LYS A 478 23.24 8.73 -20.89
C LYS A 478 22.14 8.78 -19.83
N LYS A 479 22.36 8.09 -18.71
CA LYS A 479 21.44 8.06 -17.57
C LYS A 479 21.15 9.48 -17.07
N GLU A 480 22.20 10.24 -16.77
CA GLU A 480 22.07 11.59 -16.25
C GLU A 480 21.52 12.59 -17.28
N LYS A 481 21.82 12.42 -18.55
CA LYS A 481 21.22 13.25 -19.62
C LYS A 481 19.70 13.08 -19.67
N LEU A 482 19.22 11.85 -19.65
CA LEU A 482 17.79 11.54 -19.69
C LEU A 482 17.08 12.05 -18.42
N TYR A 483 17.69 11.84 -17.27
CA TYR A 483 17.11 12.26 -15.99
C TYR A 483 17.06 13.79 -15.83
N ARG A 484 18.08 14.53 -16.31
CA ARG A 484 18.02 15.99 -16.38
C ARG A 484 16.85 16.48 -17.25
N GLY A 485 16.55 15.77 -18.35
CA GLY A 485 15.37 16.04 -19.17
C GLY A 485 14.07 15.86 -18.38
N TRP A 486 13.96 14.77 -17.62
CA TRP A 486 12.84 14.51 -16.73
C TRP A 486 12.67 15.61 -15.66
N LYS A 487 13.71 15.95 -14.92
CA LYS A 487 13.66 17.02 -13.89
C LYS A 487 13.22 18.35 -14.48
N LYS A 488 13.69 18.69 -15.69
CA LYS A 488 13.24 19.88 -16.42
C LYS A 488 11.75 19.80 -16.81
N ALA A 489 11.25 18.62 -17.18
CA ALA A 489 9.85 18.44 -17.52
C ALA A 489 8.96 18.61 -16.27
N VAL A 490 9.35 18.00 -15.14
CA VAL A 490 8.64 18.15 -13.87
C VAL A 490 8.49 19.61 -13.46
N THR A 491 9.57 20.42 -13.55
CA THR A 491 9.50 21.85 -13.21
C THR A 491 8.56 22.66 -14.10
N ARG A 492 8.14 22.14 -15.26
CA ARG A 492 7.15 22.79 -16.14
C ARG A 492 5.72 22.36 -15.86
N ALA A 493 5.55 21.21 -15.19
CA ALA A 493 4.25 20.69 -14.80
C ALA A 493 3.80 21.16 -13.41
N MET A 494 4.77 21.59 -12.58
CA MET A 494 4.53 22.10 -11.22
C MET A 494 3.83 23.45 -11.23
N ALA A 495 3.01 23.70 -10.19
CA ALA A 495 2.26 24.94 -10.00
C ALA A 495 1.50 25.37 -11.26
N TRP A 496 0.88 24.41 -11.95
CA TRP A 496 0.14 24.66 -13.19
C TRP A 496 -1.19 25.36 -12.92
N GLU A 497 -1.92 24.95 -11.88
CA GLU A 497 -3.15 25.60 -11.47
C GLU A 497 -2.82 26.77 -10.51
N GLU A 498 -3.52 27.86 -10.72
CA GLU A 498 -3.57 28.99 -9.78
C GLU A 498 -4.73 28.73 -8.80
N ASP A 499 -4.61 29.23 -7.55
CA ASP A 499 -5.62 29.12 -6.48
C ASP A 499 -6.98 29.73 -6.86
#